data_4365ccdcb819fff7e51989f04f59fd9c
#
_entry.id   4365ccdcb819fff7e51989f04f59fd9c
#
_cell.length_a   1.000
_cell.length_b   1.000
_cell.length_c   1.000
_cell.angle_alpha   90.00
_cell.angle_beta   90.00
_cell.angle_gamma   90.00
#
_symmetry.space_group_name_H-M   'P 1'
#
loop_
_entity.id
_entity.type
_entity.pdbx_description
1 polymer ?
#
loop_
_entity_poly.entity_id
_entity_poly.type
_entity_poly.pdbx_seq_one_letter_code
_entity_poly.pdbx_strand_id
1 'polypeptide(L)'
;RRIVSMPFSDYCDPLVEDDSQWQPVSSEFLRLSPVLKLRCRRSTAPVDDERFEKTGRARWHGVTILPTGEEAWQRVDGSARRAVTKAQRAGVTVTRVCDGQGVRAFYDLHLAVRKYKYGLLAQPFRFFESISANFLTRNQGVLLLAHFGERTIGGVLLLRWKDRLYYKFNASYAPGLEHRPNDPLMWSAIEYARETGCELLDLGLTDWDQEGLIRYKRKYADLEGEISFLERKGAPQAHHVAAGPLIGELSQLLAGPTVPDSVTEEGGNLLYRYFA
;
A
#
# COMPACT_ATOMS: atom_id res chain seq x y z
N ARG A 1 8.55 0.37 -25.15
CA ARG A 1 8.73 -0.45 -23.90
C ARG A 1 9.22 0.44 -22.78
N ARG A 2 8.75 0.21 -21.57
CA ARG A 2 9.31 0.76 -20.33
C ARG A 2 9.65 -0.39 -19.39
N ILE A 3 10.68 -0.22 -18.57
CA ILE A 3 11.02 -1.10 -17.46
C ILE A 3 10.76 -0.32 -16.18
N VAL A 4 10.07 -0.94 -15.24
CA VAL A 4 9.83 -0.38 -13.90
C VAL A 4 10.21 -1.43 -12.87
N SER A 5 10.76 -0.98 -11.73
CA SER A 5 10.88 -1.86 -10.58
C SER A 5 9.46 -2.24 -10.15
N MET A 6 9.22 -3.46 -9.83
CA MET A 6 7.94 -4.08 -9.47
C MET A 6 6.69 -3.16 -9.56
N PRO A 7 5.81 -3.33 -10.58
CA PRO A 7 4.58 -2.56 -10.71
C PRO A 7 3.70 -2.65 -9.44
N PHE A 8 3.00 -1.57 -9.10
CA PHE A 8 2.09 -1.47 -7.93
C PHE A 8 2.75 -1.72 -6.57
N SER A 9 4.08 -1.69 -6.49
CA SER A 9 4.83 -1.75 -5.24
C SER A 9 5.30 -0.37 -4.80
N ASP A 10 5.38 -0.16 -3.49
CA ASP A 10 5.82 1.10 -2.92
C ASP A 10 7.30 1.35 -3.23
N TYR A 11 8.09 0.31 -3.15
CA TYR A 11 9.49 0.25 -3.55
C TYR A 11 9.89 -1.18 -3.92
N CYS A 12 10.95 -1.32 -4.67
CA CYS A 12 11.58 -2.59 -4.97
C CYS A 12 13.05 -2.32 -5.31
N ASP A 13 13.91 -2.52 -4.33
CA ASP A 13 15.35 -2.42 -4.53
C ASP A 13 15.84 -3.54 -5.43
N PRO A 14 16.85 -3.30 -6.30
CA PRO A 14 17.53 -4.36 -6.98
C PRO A 14 18.24 -5.27 -5.95
N LEU A 15 18.29 -6.57 -6.24
CA LEU A 15 18.96 -7.55 -5.39
C LEU A 15 20.48 -7.56 -5.72
N VAL A 16 21.14 -6.48 -5.38
CA VAL A 16 22.59 -6.28 -5.55
C VAL A 16 23.20 -5.81 -4.23
N GLU A 17 24.41 -6.23 -3.96
CA GLU A 17 25.13 -5.89 -2.73
C GLU A 17 25.96 -4.60 -2.90
N ASP A 18 26.50 -4.38 -4.10
CA ASP A 18 27.39 -3.28 -4.41
C ASP A 18 27.32 -2.84 -5.89
N ASP A 19 28.12 -1.85 -6.26
CA ASP A 19 28.21 -1.31 -7.60
C ASP A 19 28.74 -2.33 -8.63
N SER A 20 29.58 -3.28 -8.23
CA SER A 20 30.12 -4.27 -9.15
C SER A 20 29.04 -5.22 -9.68
N GLN A 21 28.06 -5.52 -8.84
CA GLN A 21 26.88 -6.28 -9.21
C GLN A 21 25.83 -5.40 -9.93
N TRP A 22 25.71 -4.13 -9.53
CA TRP A 22 24.77 -3.21 -10.14
C TRP A 22 25.10 -2.85 -11.58
N GLN A 23 26.37 -2.58 -11.90
CA GLN A 23 26.78 -2.11 -13.22
C GLN A 23 26.37 -3.03 -14.38
N PRO A 24 26.59 -4.35 -14.36
CA PRO A 24 26.14 -5.24 -15.44
C PRO A 24 24.61 -5.33 -15.53
N VAL A 25 23.91 -5.38 -14.40
CA VAL A 25 22.45 -5.45 -14.36
C VAL A 25 21.82 -4.19 -14.94
N SER A 26 22.26 -3.01 -14.50
CA SER A 26 21.73 -1.73 -14.97
C SER A 26 22.06 -1.49 -16.43
N SER A 27 23.24 -1.89 -16.90
CA SER A 27 23.63 -1.76 -18.30
C SER A 27 22.73 -2.57 -19.22
N GLU A 28 22.34 -3.76 -18.82
CA GLU A 28 21.38 -4.59 -19.57
C GLU A 28 19.97 -3.97 -19.57
N PHE A 29 19.49 -3.45 -18.45
CA PHE A 29 18.21 -2.74 -18.42
C PHE A 29 18.20 -1.50 -19.32
N LEU A 30 19.28 -0.73 -19.31
CA LEU A 30 19.45 0.45 -20.17
C LEU A 30 19.51 0.09 -21.66
N ARG A 31 20.03 -1.10 -21.99
CA ARG A 31 20.04 -1.63 -23.37
C ARG A 31 18.63 -2.06 -23.81
N LEU A 32 17.84 -2.66 -22.91
CA LEU A 32 16.51 -3.20 -23.20
C LEU A 32 15.44 -2.12 -23.34
N SER A 33 15.58 -0.98 -22.63
CA SER A 33 14.57 0.07 -22.63
C SER A 33 15.18 1.47 -22.48
N PRO A 34 14.72 2.44 -23.29
CA PRO A 34 15.07 3.83 -23.08
C PRO A 34 14.40 4.44 -21.84
N VAL A 35 13.32 3.83 -21.36
CA VAL A 35 12.57 4.29 -20.17
C VAL A 35 12.74 3.29 -19.06
N LEU A 36 13.48 3.67 -18.02
CA LEU A 36 13.72 2.88 -16.83
C LEU A 36 13.38 3.70 -15.61
N LYS A 37 12.44 3.17 -14.77
CA LYS A 37 11.99 3.80 -13.53
C LYS A 37 12.20 2.86 -12.36
N LEU A 38 12.91 3.33 -11.34
CA LEU A 38 13.19 2.56 -10.14
C LEU A 38 12.64 3.28 -8.92
N ARG A 39 12.25 2.50 -7.91
CA ARG A 39 11.91 2.99 -6.57
C ARG A 39 12.76 2.26 -5.55
N CYS A 40 13.80 2.93 -5.07
CA CYS A 40 14.80 2.36 -4.18
C CYS A 40 14.68 2.92 -2.77
N ARG A 41 14.83 2.06 -1.79
CA ARG A 41 14.77 2.43 -0.37
C ARG A 41 16.08 2.15 0.37
N ARG A 42 16.72 1.04 0.08
CA ARG A 42 17.92 0.57 0.81
C ARG A 42 19.17 0.55 -0.04
N SER A 43 19.03 0.23 -1.32
CA SER A 43 20.17 0.14 -2.22
C SER A 43 20.65 1.54 -2.62
N THR A 44 21.90 1.85 -2.34
CA THR A 44 22.56 3.10 -2.74
C THR A 44 23.08 3.04 -4.17
N ALA A 45 23.51 1.88 -4.64
CA ALA A 45 24.11 1.71 -5.95
C ALA A 45 23.30 2.32 -7.12
N PRO A 46 21.94 2.15 -7.20
CA PRO A 46 21.16 2.87 -8.20
C PRO A 46 21.04 4.38 -7.95
N VAL A 47 21.12 4.82 -6.68
CA VAL A 47 21.01 6.24 -6.31
C VAL A 47 22.27 7.00 -6.66
N ASP A 48 23.42 6.35 -6.53
CA ASP A 48 24.74 6.93 -6.78
C ASP A 48 25.18 6.78 -8.25
N ASP A 49 24.41 6.05 -9.07
CA ASP A 49 24.70 5.84 -10.49
C ASP A 49 24.36 7.09 -11.31
N GLU A 50 25.39 7.72 -11.87
CA GLU A 50 25.27 8.95 -12.67
C GLU A 50 24.38 8.83 -13.91
N ARG A 51 24.05 7.62 -14.37
CA ARG A 51 23.15 7.37 -15.50
C ARG A 51 21.69 7.57 -15.15
N PHE A 52 21.40 7.71 -13.87
CA PHE A 52 20.05 7.97 -13.35
C PHE A 52 19.94 9.36 -12.73
N GLU A 53 18.74 9.87 -12.70
CA GLU A 53 18.38 11.10 -11.99
C GLU A 53 17.26 10.83 -11.00
N LYS A 54 17.31 11.52 -9.87
CA LYS A 54 16.26 11.45 -8.85
C LYS A 54 15.13 12.39 -9.25
N THR A 55 14.03 11.82 -9.72
CA THR A 55 12.85 12.57 -10.18
C THR A 55 11.83 12.82 -9.08
N GLY A 56 11.96 12.14 -7.94
CA GLY A 56 11.07 12.32 -6.82
C GLY A 56 11.51 11.52 -5.59
N ARG A 57 10.74 11.69 -4.53
CA ARG A 57 10.95 10.96 -3.28
C ARG A 57 9.66 10.81 -2.49
N ALA A 58 9.61 9.80 -1.64
CA ALA A 58 8.54 9.61 -0.68
C ALA A 58 9.11 9.20 0.70
N ARG A 59 8.30 9.31 1.75
CA ARG A 59 8.65 8.79 3.07
C ARG A 59 8.29 7.32 3.18
N TRP A 60 9.11 6.61 3.91
CA TRP A 60 8.84 5.26 4.38
C TRP A 60 8.76 5.24 5.90
N HIS A 61 7.88 4.39 6.45
CA HIS A 61 7.78 4.18 7.89
C HIS A 61 7.73 2.68 8.18
N GLY A 62 8.33 2.29 9.29
CA GLY A 62 8.32 0.92 9.79
C GLY A 62 8.07 0.87 11.29
N VAL A 63 7.48 -0.23 11.72
CA VAL A 63 7.27 -0.55 13.14
C VAL A 63 8.10 -1.78 13.46
N THR A 64 9.11 -1.64 14.30
CA THR A 64 9.83 -2.81 14.86
C THR A 64 8.90 -3.58 15.76
N ILE A 65 8.76 -4.88 15.56
CA ILE A 65 7.87 -5.70 16.35
C ILE A 65 8.61 -6.14 17.63
N LEU A 66 8.02 -5.78 18.76
CA LEU A 66 8.58 -6.13 20.08
C LEU A 66 8.06 -7.49 20.54
N PRO A 67 8.85 -8.23 21.37
CA PRO A 67 8.51 -9.58 21.79
C PRO A 67 7.20 -9.68 22.57
N THR A 68 6.92 -8.69 23.41
CA THR A 68 5.70 -8.69 24.24
C THR A 68 4.68 -7.66 23.76
N GLY A 69 3.40 -7.98 23.94
CA GLY A 69 2.31 -7.05 23.62
C GLY A 69 2.32 -5.81 24.54
N GLU A 70 2.79 -5.95 25.77
CA GLU A 70 2.88 -4.84 26.72
C GLU A 70 3.93 -3.83 26.28
N GLU A 71 5.13 -4.27 25.94
CA GLU A 71 6.19 -3.39 25.42
C GLU A 71 5.75 -2.70 24.14
N ALA A 72 5.14 -3.44 23.20
CA ALA A 72 4.60 -2.88 21.97
C ALA A 72 3.54 -1.81 22.26
N TRP A 73 2.63 -2.07 23.21
CA TRP A 73 1.59 -1.13 23.60
C TRP A 73 2.17 0.13 24.23
N GLN A 74 3.15 -0.01 25.12
CA GLN A 74 3.80 1.14 25.77
C GLN A 74 4.56 2.04 24.79
N ARG A 75 5.12 1.46 23.74
CA ARG A 75 5.82 2.21 22.68
C ARG A 75 4.89 3.01 21.78
N VAL A 76 3.66 2.56 21.55
CA VAL A 76 2.67 3.30 20.76
C VAL A 76 2.38 4.65 21.41
N ASP A 77 2.27 5.71 20.60
CA ASP A 77 1.96 7.07 21.07
C ASP A 77 0.69 7.08 21.94
N GLY A 78 0.72 7.86 23.02
CA GLY A 78 -0.38 7.93 23.98
C GLY A 78 -1.71 8.37 23.36
N SER A 79 -1.69 9.19 22.30
CA SER A 79 -2.92 9.59 21.59
C SER A 79 -3.51 8.44 20.79
N ALA A 80 -2.66 7.57 20.20
CA ALA A 80 -3.09 6.38 19.47
C ALA A 80 -3.64 5.33 20.46
N ARG A 81 -2.97 5.08 21.58
CA ARG A 81 -3.49 4.18 22.64
C ARG A 81 -4.88 4.62 23.12
N ARG A 82 -5.07 5.92 23.36
CA ARG A 82 -6.41 6.45 23.73
C ARG A 82 -7.42 6.26 22.60
N ALA A 83 -7.02 6.41 21.33
CA ALA A 83 -7.91 6.23 20.19
C ALA A 83 -8.33 4.76 20.04
N VAL A 84 -7.42 3.79 20.18
CA VAL A 84 -7.72 2.35 20.20
C VAL A 84 -8.70 2.04 21.32
N THR A 85 -8.38 2.44 22.56
CA THR A 85 -9.24 2.17 23.72
C THR A 85 -10.63 2.82 23.57
N LYS A 86 -10.70 4.05 23.03
CA LYS A 86 -11.98 4.73 22.79
C LYS A 86 -12.83 3.98 21.76
N ALA A 87 -12.22 3.55 20.64
CA ALA A 87 -12.93 2.80 19.61
C ALA A 87 -13.47 1.46 20.15
N GLN A 88 -12.65 0.71 20.89
CA GLN A 88 -13.05 -0.56 21.52
C GLN A 88 -14.19 -0.37 22.54
N ARG A 89 -14.10 0.65 23.38
CA ARG A 89 -15.19 0.98 24.35
C ARG A 89 -16.48 1.43 23.66
N ALA A 90 -16.37 2.03 22.48
CA ALA A 90 -17.53 2.39 21.67
C ALA A 90 -18.16 1.19 20.94
N GLY A 91 -17.57 -0.02 21.05
CA GLY A 91 -18.09 -1.23 20.42
C GLY A 91 -17.46 -1.57 19.07
N VAL A 92 -16.36 -0.92 18.69
CA VAL A 92 -15.61 -1.33 17.49
C VAL A 92 -14.86 -2.62 17.77
N THR A 93 -15.10 -3.63 16.94
CA THR A 93 -14.41 -4.93 16.98
C THR A 93 -13.58 -5.12 15.72
N VAL A 94 -12.51 -5.93 15.81
CA VAL A 94 -11.68 -6.29 14.67
C VAL A 94 -11.68 -7.80 14.50
N THR A 95 -11.96 -8.27 13.28
CA THR A 95 -11.96 -9.69 12.93
C THR A 95 -10.91 -9.98 11.87
N ARG A 96 -10.37 -11.20 11.91
CA ARG A 96 -9.49 -11.75 10.86
C ARG A 96 -10.34 -12.56 9.90
N VAL A 97 -10.25 -12.28 8.62
CA VAL A 97 -11.03 -12.96 7.59
C VAL A 97 -10.14 -13.45 6.47
N CYS A 98 -10.53 -14.58 5.87
CA CYS A 98 -9.87 -15.14 4.69
C CYS A 98 -10.88 -15.68 3.67
N ASP A 99 -12.18 -15.60 3.98
CA ASP A 99 -13.26 -16.07 3.10
C ASP A 99 -13.66 -15.01 2.06
N GLY A 100 -14.38 -15.46 1.03
CA GLY A 100 -14.78 -14.59 -0.08
C GLY A 100 -15.75 -13.47 0.35
N GLN A 101 -16.56 -13.68 1.39
CA GLN A 101 -17.50 -12.67 1.88
C GLN A 101 -16.74 -11.51 2.54
N GLY A 102 -15.74 -11.80 3.37
CA GLY A 102 -14.91 -10.79 3.99
C GLY A 102 -14.06 -10.03 2.96
N VAL A 103 -13.54 -10.74 1.95
CA VAL A 103 -12.81 -10.10 0.82
C VAL A 103 -13.72 -9.16 0.05
N ARG A 104 -14.98 -9.53 -0.19
CA ARG A 104 -15.97 -8.66 -0.85
C ARG A 104 -16.29 -7.45 0.01
N ALA A 105 -16.52 -7.61 1.30
CA ALA A 105 -16.77 -6.49 2.20
C ALA A 105 -15.60 -5.48 2.23
N PHE A 106 -14.36 -5.97 2.21
CA PHE A 106 -13.18 -5.11 2.07
C PHE A 106 -13.16 -4.39 0.73
N TYR A 107 -13.43 -5.12 -0.36
CA TYR A 107 -13.45 -4.54 -1.71
C TYR A 107 -14.46 -3.42 -1.86
N ASP A 108 -15.65 -3.56 -1.28
CA ASP A 108 -16.68 -2.53 -1.32
C ASP A 108 -16.21 -1.24 -0.62
N LEU A 109 -15.51 -1.36 0.53
CA LEU A 109 -14.85 -0.23 1.17
C LEU A 109 -13.74 0.38 0.27
N HIS A 110 -12.94 -0.47 -0.34
CA HIS A 110 -11.85 -0.03 -1.20
C HIS A 110 -12.38 0.70 -2.45
N LEU A 111 -13.40 0.16 -3.10
CA LEU A 111 -14.08 0.79 -4.23
C LEU A 111 -14.60 2.18 -3.84
N ALA A 112 -15.30 2.26 -2.71
CA ALA A 112 -15.84 3.53 -2.21
C ALA A 112 -14.74 4.57 -1.95
N VAL A 113 -13.64 4.18 -1.32
CA VAL A 113 -12.49 5.07 -1.06
C VAL A 113 -11.85 5.52 -2.37
N ARG A 114 -11.62 4.60 -3.30
CA ARG A 114 -11.01 4.94 -4.60
C ARG A 114 -11.88 5.92 -5.37
N LYS A 115 -13.16 5.67 -5.46
CA LYS A 115 -14.13 6.48 -6.20
C LYS A 115 -14.42 7.81 -5.53
N TYR A 116 -14.95 7.78 -4.30
CA TYR A 116 -15.53 8.98 -3.67
C TYR A 116 -14.50 9.88 -3.00
N LYS A 117 -13.33 9.34 -2.59
CA LYS A 117 -12.27 10.15 -1.99
C LYS A 117 -11.22 10.59 -2.99
N TYR A 118 -10.86 9.70 -3.94
CA TYR A 118 -9.75 9.95 -4.84
C TYR A 118 -10.15 10.19 -6.30
N GLY A 119 -11.40 9.93 -6.69
CA GLY A 119 -11.85 10.04 -8.09
C GLY A 119 -11.12 9.07 -9.02
N LEU A 120 -10.77 7.88 -8.52
CA LEU A 120 -9.97 6.88 -9.22
C LEU A 120 -10.71 5.56 -9.33
N LEU A 121 -10.46 4.81 -10.40
CA LEU A 121 -10.90 3.42 -10.50
C LEU A 121 -10.22 2.55 -9.44
N ALA A 122 -10.98 1.58 -8.91
CA ALA A 122 -10.42 0.54 -8.04
C ALA A 122 -9.74 -0.56 -8.87
N GLN A 123 -8.81 -1.29 -8.25
CA GLN A 123 -8.32 -2.54 -8.78
C GLN A 123 -9.50 -3.50 -9.01
N PRO A 124 -9.42 -4.41 -9.99
CA PRO A 124 -10.45 -5.41 -10.19
C PRO A 124 -10.70 -6.27 -8.94
N PHE A 125 -11.96 -6.63 -8.67
CA PHE A 125 -12.27 -7.52 -7.53
C PHE A 125 -11.49 -8.83 -7.57
N ARG A 126 -11.34 -9.42 -8.77
CA ARG A 126 -10.54 -10.63 -8.97
C ARG A 126 -9.07 -10.52 -8.52
N PHE A 127 -8.53 -9.29 -8.44
CA PHE A 127 -7.18 -9.08 -7.90
C PHE A 127 -7.16 -9.41 -6.40
N PHE A 128 -8.16 -8.98 -5.65
CA PHE A 128 -8.28 -9.27 -4.21
C PHE A 128 -8.65 -10.73 -3.95
N GLU A 129 -9.47 -11.35 -4.81
CA GLU A 129 -9.73 -12.79 -4.77
C GLU A 129 -8.44 -13.59 -4.99
N SER A 130 -7.62 -13.17 -5.95
CA SER A 130 -6.31 -13.81 -6.21
C SER A 130 -5.35 -13.63 -5.04
N ILE A 131 -5.34 -12.48 -4.37
CA ILE A 131 -4.56 -12.28 -3.13
C ILE A 131 -5.07 -13.22 -2.05
N SER A 132 -6.38 -13.31 -1.84
CA SER A 132 -6.96 -14.21 -0.85
C SER A 132 -6.54 -15.67 -1.11
N ALA A 133 -6.74 -16.15 -2.33
CA ALA A 133 -6.43 -17.53 -2.71
C ALA A 133 -4.93 -17.88 -2.63
N ASN A 134 -4.05 -16.93 -2.95
CA ASN A 134 -2.61 -17.21 -3.02
C ASN A 134 -1.83 -16.85 -1.76
N PHE A 135 -2.36 -15.97 -0.92
CA PHE A 135 -1.65 -15.49 0.28
C PHE A 135 -2.44 -15.74 1.57
N LEU A 136 -3.71 -15.30 1.67
CA LEU A 136 -4.44 -15.37 2.94
C LEU A 136 -4.72 -16.80 3.35
N THR A 137 -5.19 -17.65 2.43
CA THR A 137 -5.44 -19.08 2.68
C THR A 137 -4.17 -19.88 2.99
N ARG A 138 -3.00 -19.33 2.68
CA ARG A 138 -1.68 -19.95 2.95
C ARG A 138 -0.97 -19.35 4.17
N ASN A 139 -1.66 -18.55 4.97
CA ASN A 139 -1.09 -17.83 6.12
C ASN A 139 0.09 -16.90 5.73
N GLN A 140 0.10 -16.41 4.49
CA GLN A 140 1.09 -15.43 3.99
C GLN A 140 0.52 -14.01 4.00
N GLY A 141 -0.41 -13.73 4.89
CA GLY A 141 -1.06 -12.44 5.07
C GLY A 141 -2.32 -12.58 5.90
N VAL A 142 -2.96 -11.46 6.12
CA VAL A 142 -4.23 -11.36 6.83
C VAL A 142 -5.06 -10.20 6.28
N LEU A 143 -6.36 -10.39 6.23
CA LEU A 143 -7.32 -9.32 6.06
C LEU A 143 -7.99 -9.07 7.41
N LEU A 144 -7.83 -7.86 7.93
CA LEU A 144 -8.48 -7.41 9.16
C LEU A 144 -9.65 -6.51 8.79
N LEU A 145 -10.82 -6.78 9.36
CA LEU A 145 -12.02 -5.95 9.19
C LEU A 145 -12.44 -5.37 10.53
N ALA A 146 -12.68 -4.06 10.56
CA ALA A 146 -13.25 -3.36 11.70
C ALA A 146 -14.76 -3.24 11.53
N HIS A 147 -15.50 -3.59 12.57
CA HIS A 147 -16.95 -3.56 12.60
C HIS A 147 -17.47 -2.64 13.71
N PHE A 148 -18.61 -2.01 13.43
CA PHE A 148 -19.42 -1.33 14.44
C PHE A 148 -20.86 -1.86 14.33
N GLY A 149 -21.31 -2.62 15.30
CA GLY A 149 -22.47 -3.49 15.17
C GLY A 149 -22.26 -4.48 14.01
N GLU A 150 -23.24 -4.62 13.14
CA GLU A 150 -23.17 -5.50 11.97
C GLU A 150 -22.47 -4.88 10.75
N ARG A 151 -22.11 -3.60 10.84
CA ARG A 151 -21.53 -2.88 9.69
C ARG A 151 -20.02 -2.96 9.69
N THR A 152 -19.43 -3.37 8.57
CA THR A 152 -18.00 -3.22 8.31
C THR A 152 -17.69 -1.75 8.01
N ILE A 153 -16.84 -1.14 8.84
CA ILE A 153 -16.50 0.30 8.78
C ILE A 153 -15.06 0.58 8.38
N GLY A 154 -14.23 -0.45 8.31
CA GLY A 154 -12.85 -0.33 7.88
C GLY A 154 -12.21 -1.68 7.65
N GLY A 155 -11.10 -1.68 6.93
CA GLY A 155 -10.33 -2.90 6.71
C GLY A 155 -8.90 -2.60 6.30
N VAL A 156 -8.01 -3.52 6.61
CA VAL A 156 -6.62 -3.50 6.18
C VAL A 156 -6.18 -4.88 5.69
N LEU A 157 -5.58 -4.91 4.52
CA LEU A 157 -4.98 -6.11 3.95
C LEU A 157 -3.47 -6.04 4.12
N LEU A 158 -2.92 -7.05 4.78
CA LEU A 158 -1.49 -7.19 5.06
C LEU A 158 -0.97 -8.46 4.39
N LEU A 159 0.23 -8.37 3.83
CA LEU A 159 0.92 -9.51 3.23
C LEU A 159 2.20 -9.80 4.00
N ARG A 160 2.48 -11.08 4.25
CA ARG A 160 3.66 -11.52 4.98
C ARG A 160 4.68 -12.18 4.04
N TRP A 161 5.93 -11.78 4.18
CA TRP A 161 7.06 -12.43 3.55
C TRP A 161 8.24 -12.51 4.52
N LYS A 162 8.68 -13.71 4.83
CA LYS A 162 9.72 -13.98 5.84
C LYS A 162 9.37 -13.31 7.19
N ASP A 163 10.26 -12.46 7.67
CA ASP A 163 10.22 -11.70 8.91
C ASP A 163 9.44 -10.37 8.82
N ARG A 164 8.76 -10.13 7.68
CA ARG A 164 8.10 -8.84 7.41
C ARG A 164 6.63 -8.98 7.13
N LEU A 165 5.86 -8.05 7.71
CA LEU A 165 4.45 -7.83 7.38
C LEU A 165 4.32 -6.50 6.64
N TYR A 166 3.73 -6.52 5.46
CA TYR A 166 3.53 -5.35 4.60
C TYR A 166 2.10 -4.85 4.68
N TYR A 167 1.91 -3.60 5.10
CA TYR A 167 0.63 -2.89 5.13
C TYR A 167 0.25 -2.47 3.72
N LYS A 168 -0.53 -3.31 3.02
CA LYS A 168 -0.66 -3.17 1.56
C LYS A 168 -1.85 -2.33 1.13
N PHE A 169 -3.02 -2.56 1.69
CA PHE A 169 -4.22 -1.80 1.38
C PHE A 169 -4.97 -1.46 2.65
N ASN A 170 -5.48 -0.24 2.72
CA ASN A 170 -6.40 0.21 3.76
C ASN A 170 -7.60 0.92 3.13
N ALA A 171 -8.77 0.63 3.65
CA ALA A 171 -9.98 1.33 3.29
C ALA A 171 -10.86 1.52 4.51
N SER A 172 -11.47 2.69 4.64
CA SER A 172 -12.39 2.99 5.74
C SER A 172 -13.61 3.73 5.20
N TYR A 173 -14.77 3.30 5.63
CA TYR A 173 -16.04 3.91 5.31
C TYR A 173 -16.12 5.34 5.90
N ALA A 174 -16.34 6.36 5.04
CA ALA A 174 -16.27 7.74 5.45
C ALA A 174 -17.20 8.09 6.63
N PRO A 175 -18.50 7.70 6.63
CA PRO A 175 -19.37 7.90 7.78
C PRO A 175 -18.96 7.13 9.04
N GLY A 176 -18.18 6.05 8.90
CA GLY A 176 -17.69 5.25 10.04
C GLY A 176 -16.40 5.79 10.67
N LEU A 177 -15.77 6.83 10.10
CA LEU A 177 -14.51 7.38 10.61
C LEU A 177 -14.64 8.01 12.00
N GLU A 178 -15.83 8.45 12.41
CA GLU A 178 -16.10 8.93 13.77
C GLU A 178 -15.81 7.88 14.84
N HIS A 179 -15.97 6.58 14.51
CA HIS A 179 -15.67 5.44 15.37
C HIS A 179 -14.18 5.05 15.36
N ARG A 180 -13.34 5.74 14.57
CA ARG A 180 -11.88 5.57 14.51
C ARG A 180 -11.42 4.14 14.19
N PRO A 181 -11.92 3.48 13.13
CA PRO A 181 -11.60 2.08 12.84
C PRO A 181 -10.13 1.82 12.57
N ASN A 182 -9.38 2.84 12.08
CA ASN A 182 -7.98 2.69 11.68
C ASN A 182 -7.05 2.43 12.87
N ASP A 183 -7.33 2.97 14.05
CA ASP A 183 -6.45 2.80 15.21
C ASP A 183 -6.51 1.35 15.75
N PRO A 184 -7.69 0.72 16.00
CA PRO A 184 -7.73 -0.70 16.36
C PRO A 184 -7.25 -1.63 15.23
N LEU A 185 -7.45 -1.28 13.94
CA LEU A 185 -6.90 -2.06 12.82
C LEU A 185 -5.37 -2.04 12.83
N MET A 186 -4.74 -0.88 13.06
CA MET A 186 -3.28 -0.78 13.15
C MET A 186 -2.74 -1.55 14.35
N TRP A 187 -3.40 -1.44 15.51
CA TRP A 187 -3.02 -2.22 16.69
C TRP A 187 -3.11 -3.72 16.43
N SER A 188 -4.23 -4.19 15.87
CA SER A 188 -4.39 -5.60 15.49
C SER A 188 -3.37 -6.07 14.45
N ALA A 189 -2.91 -5.19 13.57
CA ALA A 189 -1.83 -5.51 12.63
C ALA A 189 -0.49 -5.73 13.35
N ILE A 190 -0.17 -4.91 14.37
CA ILE A 190 1.03 -5.09 15.22
C ILE A 190 0.95 -6.40 16.01
N GLU A 191 -0.21 -6.70 16.60
CA GLU A 191 -0.42 -7.96 17.32
C GLU A 191 -0.26 -9.17 16.40
N TYR A 192 -0.87 -9.12 15.21
CA TYR A 192 -0.71 -10.19 14.21
C TYR A 192 0.75 -10.37 13.78
N ALA A 193 1.48 -9.28 13.54
CA ALA A 193 2.90 -9.35 13.21
C ALA A 193 3.71 -10.06 14.31
N ARG A 194 3.44 -9.72 15.58
CA ARG A 194 4.06 -10.35 16.75
C ARG A 194 3.72 -11.84 16.85
N GLU A 195 2.46 -12.20 16.74
CA GLU A 195 1.99 -13.59 16.82
C GLU A 195 2.57 -14.48 15.72
N THR A 196 2.85 -13.91 14.55
CA THR A 196 3.40 -14.63 13.40
C THR A 196 4.92 -14.58 13.30
N GLY A 197 5.61 -14.01 14.32
CA GLY A 197 7.07 -13.95 14.39
C GLY A 197 7.69 -12.99 13.37
N CYS A 198 6.94 -11.98 12.91
CA CYS A 198 7.54 -10.91 12.12
C CYS A 198 8.40 -10.01 13.01
N GLU A 199 9.46 -9.46 12.44
CA GLU A 199 10.34 -8.47 13.08
C GLU A 199 9.98 -7.04 12.71
N LEU A 200 9.30 -6.85 11.57
CA LEU A 200 8.96 -5.54 11.03
C LEU A 200 7.55 -5.52 10.45
N LEU A 201 6.77 -4.50 10.81
CA LEU A 201 5.57 -4.08 10.06
C LEU A 201 5.96 -2.88 9.18
N ASP A 202 5.96 -3.11 7.87
CA ASP A 202 6.27 -2.10 6.85
C ASP A 202 5.00 -1.33 6.49
N LEU A 203 4.96 -0.05 6.81
CA LEU A 203 3.80 0.82 6.54
C LEU A 203 3.82 1.45 5.13
N GLY A 204 4.79 1.06 4.32
CA GLY A 204 4.89 1.48 2.92
C GLY A 204 5.15 2.98 2.73
N LEU A 205 4.90 3.40 1.51
CA LEU A 205 5.11 4.75 1.00
C LEU A 205 4.10 5.75 1.57
N THR A 206 4.56 6.98 1.77
CA THR A 206 3.72 8.16 2.03
C THR A 206 4.31 9.34 1.29
N ASP A 207 3.52 10.01 0.47
CA ASP A 207 3.98 11.21 -0.23
C ASP A 207 4.27 12.35 0.76
N TRP A 208 5.21 13.23 0.40
CA TRP A 208 5.69 14.29 1.30
C TRP A 208 4.63 15.31 1.67
N ASP A 209 3.64 15.51 0.82
CA ASP A 209 2.51 16.43 1.02
C ASP A 209 1.38 15.83 1.88
N GLN A 210 1.42 14.52 2.15
CA GLN A 210 0.44 13.82 2.98
C GLN A 210 0.77 13.94 4.48
N GLU A 211 0.92 15.16 5.00
CA GLU A 211 1.30 15.42 6.40
C GLU A 211 0.42 14.70 7.42
N GLY A 212 -0.88 14.62 7.16
CA GLY A 212 -1.83 13.92 8.03
C GLY A 212 -1.54 12.43 8.15
N LEU A 213 -1.18 11.77 7.04
CA LEU A 213 -0.82 10.36 7.00
C LEU A 213 0.56 10.12 7.64
N ILE A 214 1.52 11.01 7.39
CA ILE A 214 2.85 10.98 8.04
C ILE A 214 2.67 11.04 9.56
N ARG A 215 1.91 12.01 10.05
CA ARG A 215 1.61 12.19 11.48
C ARG A 215 0.89 10.98 12.07
N TYR A 216 -0.02 10.36 11.31
CA TYR A 216 -0.70 9.14 11.74
C TYR A 216 0.29 7.96 11.86
N LYS A 217 1.11 7.70 10.84
CA LYS A 217 2.09 6.61 10.85
C LYS A 217 3.11 6.76 12.00
N ARG A 218 3.58 7.96 12.26
CA ARG A 218 4.52 8.29 13.35
C ARG A 218 4.02 7.95 14.76
N LYS A 219 2.72 7.81 14.96
CA LYS A 219 2.18 7.36 16.26
C LYS A 219 2.51 5.91 16.59
N TYR A 220 2.84 5.14 15.58
CA TYR A 220 3.13 3.71 15.69
C TYR A 220 4.55 3.37 15.28
N ALA A 221 5.10 4.06 14.28
CA ALA A 221 6.39 3.80 13.69
C ALA A 221 7.54 4.33 14.57
N ASP A 222 8.58 3.53 14.69
CA ASP A 222 9.88 3.89 15.28
C ASP A 222 11.00 4.01 14.24
N LEU A 223 10.73 3.57 13.01
CA LEU A 223 11.63 3.67 11.88
C LEU A 223 11.08 4.59 10.81
N GLU A 224 11.92 5.49 10.30
CA GLU A 224 11.64 6.32 9.14
C GLU A 224 12.76 6.22 8.12
N GLY A 225 12.42 6.44 6.86
CA GLY A 225 13.37 6.45 5.77
C GLY A 225 12.81 7.16 4.54
N GLU A 226 13.60 7.18 3.51
CA GLU A 226 13.22 7.75 2.21
C GLU A 226 13.14 6.64 1.16
N ILE A 227 12.21 6.81 0.22
CA ILE A 227 12.16 6.06 -1.02
C ILE A 227 12.53 7.04 -2.13
N SER A 228 13.59 6.75 -2.87
CA SER A 228 14.05 7.55 -4.00
C SER A 228 13.41 7.04 -5.28
N PHE A 229 12.84 7.96 -6.07
CA PHE A 229 12.34 7.68 -7.41
C PHE A 229 13.42 8.07 -8.40
N LEU A 230 13.88 7.10 -9.18
CA LEU A 230 14.97 7.26 -10.11
C LEU A 230 14.47 6.98 -11.53
N GLU A 231 14.89 7.81 -12.46
CA GLU A 231 14.66 7.62 -13.88
C GLU A 231 16.00 7.71 -14.66
N ARG A 232 16.09 7.01 -15.79
CA ARG A 232 17.24 7.12 -16.67
C ARG A 232 17.39 8.57 -17.13
N LYS A 233 18.60 9.17 -17.03
CA LYS A 233 18.91 10.48 -17.57
C LYS A 233 18.71 10.51 -19.09
N GLY A 234 18.10 11.59 -19.57
CA GLY A 234 17.82 11.78 -21.00
C GLY A 234 16.85 10.73 -21.57
N ALA A 235 16.11 10.04 -20.72
CA ALA A 235 15.01 9.20 -21.18
C ALA A 235 14.07 10.07 -22.03
N PRO A 236 13.67 9.62 -23.23
CA PRO A 236 12.64 10.33 -23.97
C PRO A 236 11.45 10.45 -23.02
N GLN A 237 10.97 11.70 -22.84
CA GLN A 237 9.67 11.87 -22.18
C GLN A 237 8.74 10.88 -22.86
N ALA A 238 8.20 9.95 -22.10
CA ALA A 238 7.26 9.02 -22.67
C ALA A 238 6.18 9.88 -23.31
N HIS A 239 6.30 10.07 -24.62
CA HIS A 239 5.19 10.58 -25.39
C HIS A 239 4.10 9.61 -25.07
N HIS A 240 3.18 10.07 -24.20
CA HIS A 240 2.03 9.28 -23.83
C HIS A 240 1.53 8.68 -25.12
N VAL A 241 1.61 7.36 -25.24
CA VAL A 241 0.86 6.68 -26.28
C VAL A 241 -0.47 7.42 -26.30
N ALA A 242 -0.93 7.86 -27.47
CA ALA A 242 -2.12 8.74 -27.57
C ALA A 242 -3.33 8.25 -26.78
N ALA A 243 -3.31 6.97 -26.40
CA ALA A 243 -4.26 6.32 -25.49
C ALA A 243 -4.12 6.72 -24.00
N GLY A 244 -2.97 7.19 -23.52
CA GLY A 244 -2.76 7.48 -22.09
C GLY A 244 -3.68 8.58 -21.55
N PRO A 245 -3.75 9.76 -22.18
CA PRO A 245 -4.68 10.82 -21.81
C PRO A 245 -6.14 10.34 -21.88
N LEU A 246 -6.52 9.65 -22.97
CA LEU A 246 -7.87 9.09 -23.14
C LEU A 246 -8.23 8.09 -22.03
N ILE A 247 -7.32 7.20 -21.65
CA ILE A 247 -7.54 6.26 -20.53
C ILE A 247 -7.69 7.03 -19.22
N GLY A 248 -6.92 8.10 -19.03
CA GLY A 248 -7.06 8.99 -17.87
C GLY A 248 -8.44 9.65 -17.80
N GLU A 249 -8.89 10.25 -18.90
CA GLU A 249 -10.22 10.88 -19.01
C GLU A 249 -11.36 9.87 -18.80
N LEU A 250 -11.28 8.69 -19.44
CA LEU A 250 -12.25 7.62 -19.26
C LEU A 250 -12.28 7.14 -17.79
N SER A 251 -11.15 7.05 -17.16
CA SER A 251 -11.06 6.64 -15.75
C SER A 251 -11.72 7.64 -14.81
N GLN A 252 -11.50 8.93 -15.06
CA GLN A 252 -12.16 10.00 -14.31
C GLN A 252 -13.68 10.00 -14.53
N LEU A 253 -14.11 9.83 -15.78
CA LEU A 253 -15.53 9.74 -16.12
C LEU A 253 -16.19 8.56 -15.39
N LEU A 254 -15.60 7.36 -15.47
CA LEU A 254 -16.12 6.14 -14.86
C LEU A 254 -16.05 6.14 -13.32
N ALA A 255 -15.14 6.93 -12.73
CA ALA A 255 -15.05 7.15 -11.29
C ALA A 255 -15.91 8.33 -10.79
N GLY A 256 -16.69 8.94 -11.65
CA GLY A 256 -17.58 10.06 -11.29
C GLY A 256 -18.57 9.68 -10.18
N PRO A 257 -18.90 10.60 -9.25
CA PRO A 257 -19.75 10.29 -8.09
C PRO A 257 -21.18 9.90 -8.45
N THR A 258 -21.67 10.29 -9.61
CA THR A 258 -23.01 9.97 -10.12
C THR A 258 -23.08 8.66 -10.92
N VAL A 259 -21.91 8.07 -11.26
CA VAL A 259 -21.83 6.79 -11.96
C VAL A 259 -22.16 5.67 -10.95
N PRO A 260 -22.98 4.66 -11.29
CA PRO A 260 -23.21 3.52 -10.41
C PRO A 260 -21.91 2.79 -10.04
N ASP A 261 -21.81 2.27 -8.80
CA ASP A 261 -20.61 1.57 -8.34
C ASP A 261 -20.28 0.33 -9.18
N SER A 262 -21.31 -0.38 -9.67
CA SER A 262 -21.14 -1.51 -10.58
C SER A 262 -20.47 -1.11 -11.91
N VAL A 263 -20.77 0.07 -12.44
CA VAL A 263 -20.12 0.60 -13.65
C VAL A 263 -18.68 1.02 -13.37
N THR A 264 -18.42 1.60 -12.19
CA THR A 264 -17.03 1.92 -11.75
C THR A 264 -16.21 0.67 -11.56
N GLU A 265 -16.77 -0.39 -10.97
CA GLU A 265 -16.13 -1.70 -10.80
C GLU A 265 -15.78 -2.31 -12.16
N GLU A 266 -16.74 -2.32 -13.11
CA GLU A 266 -16.49 -2.84 -14.46
C GLU A 266 -15.46 -2.00 -15.22
N GLY A 267 -15.47 -0.68 -15.05
CA GLY A 267 -14.42 0.21 -15.55
C GLY A 267 -13.03 -0.19 -15.03
N GLY A 268 -12.93 -0.52 -13.75
CA GLY A 268 -11.70 -1.07 -13.15
C GLY A 268 -11.29 -2.41 -13.79
N ASN A 269 -12.23 -3.34 -13.97
CA ASN A 269 -11.99 -4.62 -14.61
C ASN A 269 -11.39 -4.49 -16.02
N LEU A 270 -11.90 -3.56 -16.80
CA LEU A 270 -11.49 -3.35 -18.19
C LEU A 270 -10.18 -2.58 -18.32
N LEU A 271 -10.02 -1.50 -17.54
CA LEU A 271 -8.96 -0.51 -17.77
C LEU A 271 -7.72 -0.71 -16.90
N TYR A 272 -7.83 -1.43 -15.75
CA TYR A 272 -6.75 -1.51 -14.79
C TYR A 272 -5.44 -2.07 -15.36
N ARG A 273 -5.50 -2.98 -16.32
CA ARG A 273 -4.33 -3.54 -17.03
C ARG A 273 -3.49 -2.52 -17.79
N TYR A 274 -4.03 -1.32 -18.03
CA TYR A 274 -3.30 -0.26 -18.74
C TYR A 274 -2.58 0.70 -17.80
N PHE A 275 -2.74 0.58 -16.48
CA PHE A 275 -2.07 1.41 -15.48
C PHE A 275 -0.72 0.84 -15.00
N ALA A 276 -0.32 -0.35 -15.43
CA ALA A 276 0.93 -0.99 -15.03
C ALA A 276 2.14 -0.49 -15.82
#